data_f1ae77c3f2255334c0731cde1cfc69ae
#
_entry.id   f1ae77c3f2255334c0731cde1cfc69ae
#
_cell.length_a   1.000
_cell.length_b   1.000
_cell.length_c   1.000
_cell.angle_alpha   90.00
_cell.angle_beta   90.00
_cell.angle_gamma   90.00
#
_symmetry.space_group_name_H-M   'P 1'
#
loop_
_entity.id
_entity.type
_entity.pdbx_description
1 polymer ?
#
loop_
_entity_poly.entity_id
_entity_poly.type
_entity_poly.pdbx_seq_one_letter_code
_entity_poly.pdbx_strand_id
1 'polypeptide(L)'
;MKGIGSIRMKKKTLGFLAAVLSMCMLAGCGAKDTGDGTDAATGAGAESTALKDMDVDKYVTLGEYKGLEVSVDTVEVDEDEWDSLVNNVYYENITAENGGIMDRAVETGDTVNIDYEGKKDDVAFDGGTAQGYDLTIGSGSFIAGFEDGLIGVMPGETVDLNLTFPENYGKSDLAGQAVVFTVTVNYIQPAQDGEFSDEVISNFGIDGVTNEEELRQYAYDYLNENAQQNYETNVQQAVMDAFMANNTFTSVPEALVQKYSDAAESSITSMASAYGVDGDTFTQYYYGQDLASFLATYSEEAAKQDIALQAVANRENLNISDEELDQILLDRATAAGYDTIEEYIGETSKEDYREYFLYDKVTDYLVENAKITNN
;
A
#
# COMPACT_ATOMS: atom_id res chain seq x y z
N MET A 1 -7.91 -8.34 8.81
CA MET A 1 -7.39 -7.57 7.68
C MET A 1 -6.17 -8.30 7.14
N LYS A 2 -6.30 -9.13 6.14
CA LYS A 2 -5.19 -9.78 5.41
C LYS A 2 -5.38 -9.51 3.92
N GLY A 3 -4.32 -9.05 3.34
CA GLY A 3 -4.08 -8.45 2.06
C GLY A 3 -4.87 -8.94 0.86
N ILE A 4 -5.43 -7.98 0.18
CA ILE A 4 -5.89 -8.08 -1.20
C ILE A 4 -4.67 -8.26 -2.08
N GLY A 5 -4.69 -9.32 -2.90
CA GLY A 5 -3.58 -9.75 -3.73
C GLY A 5 -3.12 -8.72 -4.76
N SER A 6 -1.83 -8.79 -4.98
CA SER A 6 -0.99 -8.10 -5.96
C SER A 6 -1.66 -7.88 -7.32
N ILE A 7 -2.14 -6.66 -7.58
CA ILE A 7 -2.43 -6.18 -8.92
C ILE A 7 -1.13 -5.69 -9.55
N ARG A 8 -0.79 -6.29 -10.66
CA ARG A 8 0.41 -6.07 -11.47
C ARG A 8 0.38 -4.66 -12.07
N MET A 9 1.05 -3.69 -11.43
CA MET A 9 1.19 -2.33 -11.96
C MET A 9 2.00 -2.32 -13.26
N LYS A 10 1.37 -1.82 -14.32
CA LYS A 10 2.06 -1.51 -15.58
C LYS A 10 2.95 -0.29 -15.37
N LYS A 11 4.22 -0.43 -15.80
CA LYS A 11 5.24 0.63 -15.82
C LYS A 11 4.70 1.91 -16.48
N LYS A 12 4.41 2.94 -15.69
CA LYS A 12 4.36 4.35 -16.14
C LYS A 12 4.64 5.27 -14.95
N THR A 13 5.63 6.12 -15.14
CA THR A 13 5.89 7.43 -14.58
C THR A 13 6.77 7.56 -13.34
N LEU A 14 7.90 8.22 -13.56
CA LEU A 14 8.85 8.73 -12.55
C LEU A 14 8.23 9.75 -11.57
N GLY A 15 7.06 10.32 -11.91
CA GLY A 15 6.44 11.40 -11.15
C GLY A 15 5.80 11.00 -9.80
N PHE A 16 5.51 9.71 -9.61
CA PHE A 16 4.85 9.22 -8.40
C PHE A 16 5.75 9.19 -7.15
N LEU A 17 7.05 9.41 -7.32
CA LEU A 17 8.05 9.14 -6.28
C LEU A 17 8.23 10.26 -5.26
N ALA A 18 8.05 11.52 -5.63
CA ALA A 18 8.27 12.64 -4.72
C ALA A 18 7.23 12.66 -3.58
N ALA A 19 5.95 12.43 -3.91
CA ALA A 19 4.87 12.40 -2.92
C ALA A 19 4.93 11.15 -2.00
N VAL A 20 5.30 9.98 -2.55
CA VAL A 20 5.37 8.73 -1.78
C VAL A 20 6.54 8.75 -0.79
N LEU A 21 7.70 9.31 -1.15
CA LEU A 21 8.83 9.40 -0.23
C LEU A 21 8.66 10.49 0.84
N SER A 22 7.96 11.58 0.55
CA SER A 22 7.56 12.55 1.57
C SER A 22 6.61 11.94 2.62
N MET A 23 5.66 11.10 2.19
CA MET A 23 4.79 10.34 3.12
C MET A 23 5.56 9.27 3.92
N CYS A 24 6.58 8.62 3.33
CA CYS A 24 7.37 7.61 4.03
C CYS A 24 8.26 8.20 5.12
N MET A 25 8.70 9.47 5.01
CA MET A 25 9.44 10.13 6.08
C MET A 25 8.59 10.35 7.34
N LEU A 26 7.28 10.56 7.19
CA LEU A 26 6.36 10.76 8.31
C LEU A 26 5.83 9.43 8.92
N ALA A 27 5.95 8.31 8.19
CA ALA A 27 5.51 6.99 8.62
C ALA A 27 6.62 6.15 9.28
N GLY A 28 7.80 6.70 9.53
CA GLY A 28 8.94 6.04 10.15
C GLY A 28 8.64 5.58 11.57
N CYS A 29 8.05 4.42 11.70
CA CYS A 29 7.86 3.70 12.95
C CYS A 29 9.21 3.31 13.56
N GLY A 30 9.38 3.69 14.83
CA GLY A 30 10.54 3.49 15.65
C GLY A 30 11.19 2.11 15.58
N ALA A 31 12.41 2.08 15.10
CA ALA A 31 13.41 1.10 15.49
C ALA A 31 14.38 1.82 16.44
N LYS A 32 14.39 1.42 17.70
CA LYS A 32 15.40 1.87 18.66
C LYS A 32 16.76 1.34 18.20
N ASP A 33 17.62 2.24 17.74
CA ASP A 33 19.03 1.96 17.73
C ASP A 33 19.75 3.00 18.60
N THR A 34 20.52 2.49 19.56
CA THR A 34 21.33 3.27 20.49
C THR A 34 22.69 3.47 19.87
N GLY A 35 22.93 4.64 19.29
CA GLY A 35 24.23 5.02 18.69
C GLY A 35 24.57 6.48 19.01
N ASP A 36 25.51 6.59 19.86
CA ASP A 36 26.36 7.68 20.38
C ASP A 36 26.46 8.94 19.47
N GLY A 37 26.17 10.09 20.10
CA GLY A 37 26.26 11.40 19.47
C GLY A 37 27.69 11.80 19.11
N THR A 38 27.85 12.27 17.89
CA THR A 38 28.98 13.13 17.54
C THR A 38 28.47 14.49 17.08
N ASP A 39 28.81 15.50 17.84
CA ASP A 39 28.63 16.92 17.53
C ASP A 39 29.09 17.22 16.07
N ALA A 40 28.16 17.59 15.20
CA ALA A 40 28.50 18.17 13.91
C ALA A 40 28.97 19.61 14.15
N ALA A 41 30.22 19.84 13.81
CA ALA A 41 30.88 21.12 13.89
C ALA A 41 30.10 22.20 13.11
N THR A 42 29.74 23.27 13.80
CA THR A 42 29.26 24.52 13.22
C THR A 42 30.39 25.17 12.42
N GLY A 43 30.50 24.84 11.13
CA GLY A 43 31.31 25.54 10.16
C GLY A 43 30.56 26.79 9.71
N ALA A 44 31.14 27.97 9.93
CA ALA A 44 30.60 29.23 9.44
C ALA A 44 30.58 29.22 7.90
N GLY A 45 29.36 29.15 7.30
CA GLY A 45 29.16 29.21 5.86
C GLY A 45 28.24 28.14 5.25
N ALA A 46 27.65 27.23 6.03
CA ALA A 46 26.66 26.31 5.50
C ALA A 46 25.40 27.08 5.10
N GLU A 47 25.01 27.01 3.83
CA GLU A 47 23.70 27.54 3.37
C GLU A 47 22.60 26.78 4.13
N SER A 48 21.56 27.52 4.57
CA SER A 48 20.39 26.93 5.22
C SER A 48 19.72 25.98 4.24
N THR A 49 19.37 24.76 4.71
CA THR A 49 18.53 23.81 3.96
C THR A 49 17.05 24.02 4.21
N ALA A 50 16.67 24.90 5.16
CA ALA A 50 15.29 25.25 5.42
C ALA A 50 14.79 26.20 4.31
N LEU A 51 13.84 25.72 3.52
CA LEU A 51 13.31 26.42 2.35
C LEU A 51 12.71 27.80 2.67
N LYS A 52 12.07 27.94 3.84
CA LYS A 52 11.49 29.22 4.29
C LYS A 52 12.50 30.36 4.46
N ASP A 53 13.76 30.00 4.75
CA ASP A 53 14.87 30.96 4.99
C ASP A 53 15.72 31.16 3.73
N MET A 54 15.42 30.43 2.65
CA MET A 54 16.16 30.46 1.40
C MET A 54 15.61 31.51 0.45
N ASP A 55 16.50 32.26 -0.22
CA ASP A 55 16.14 33.11 -1.34
C ASP A 55 15.97 32.26 -2.62
N VAL A 56 14.81 31.56 -2.71
CA VAL A 56 14.51 30.58 -3.77
C VAL A 56 14.47 31.22 -5.17
N ASP A 57 14.20 32.53 -5.28
CA ASP A 57 14.20 33.26 -6.55
C ASP A 57 15.58 33.30 -7.24
N LYS A 58 16.66 32.98 -6.52
CA LYS A 58 18.00 32.79 -7.11
C LYS A 58 18.12 31.51 -7.93
N TYR A 59 17.32 30.50 -7.61
CA TYR A 59 17.44 29.15 -8.14
C TYR A 59 16.40 28.84 -9.18
N VAL A 60 15.21 29.46 -9.10
CA VAL A 60 14.11 29.21 -10.02
C VAL A 60 13.55 30.52 -10.59
N THR A 61 13.23 30.49 -11.88
CA THR A 61 12.35 31.46 -12.52
C THR A 61 11.03 30.77 -12.81
N LEU A 62 9.99 31.14 -12.05
CA LEU A 62 8.65 30.60 -12.24
C LEU A 62 8.07 31.05 -13.59
N GLY A 63 7.60 30.10 -14.36
CA GLY A 63 6.76 30.34 -15.54
C GLY A 63 5.31 30.66 -15.14
N GLU A 64 4.39 30.47 -16.06
CA GLU A 64 2.96 30.60 -15.79
C GLU A 64 2.48 29.36 -15.01
N TYR A 65 1.99 29.57 -13.79
CA TYR A 65 1.53 28.52 -12.90
C TYR A 65 0.04 28.63 -12.55
N LYS A 66 -0.66 29.64 -13.04
CA LYS A 66 -2.13 29.76 -13.00
C LYS A 66 -2.72 29.47 -14.36
N GLY A 67 -3.82 28.76 -14.39
CA GLY A 67 -4.48 28.38 -15.64
C GLY A 67 -3.74 27.30 -16.41
N LEU A 68 -2.94 26.47 -15.75
CA LEU A 68 -2.31 25.28 -16.34
C LEU A 68 -3.39 24.41 -16.98
N GLU A 69 -3.19 24.03 -18.23
CA GLU A 69 -4.13 23.18 -18.97
C GLU A 69 -3.66 21.73 -18.91
N VAL A 70 -4.44 20.88 -18.23
CA VAL A 70 -4.14 19.46 -18.09
C VAL A 70 -5.32 18.61 -18.51
N SER A 71 -5.03 17.40 -18.99
CA SER A 71 -6.04 16.41 -19.37
C SER A 71 -5.82 15.14 -18.57
N VAL A 72 -6.86 14.67 -17.91
CA VAL A 72 -6.83 13.49 -17.04
C VAL A 72 -7.97 12.55 -17.46
N ASP A 73 -7.69 11.27 -17.53
CA ASP A 73 -8.72 10.27 -17.83
C ASP A 73 -9.72 10.20 -16.65
N THR A 74 -11.02 10.16 -16.97
CA THR A 74 -12.04 9.84 -15.97
C THR A 74 -11.84 8.43 -15.46
N VAL A 75 -12.05 8.24 -14.16
CA VAL A 75 -12.06 6.91 -13.55
C VAL A 75 -13.51 6.53 -13.29
N GLU A 76 -13.96 5.46 -13.93
CA GLU A 76 -15.28 4.88 -13.72
C GLU A 76 -15.10 3.52 -13.04
N VAL A 77 -16.09 3.12 -12.23
CA VAL A 77 -16.12 1.79 -11.64
C VAL A 77 -16.41 0.80 -12.76
N ASP A 78 -15.50 -0.15 -12.97
CA ASP A 78 -15.66 -1.24 -13.93
C ASP A 78 -16.71 -2.24 -13.43
N GLU A 79 -17.65 -2.65 -14.27
CA GLU A 79 -18.76 -3.54 -13.89
C GLU A 79 -18.27 -4.93 -13.53
N ASP A 80 -17.26 -5.46 -14.23
CA ASP A 80 -16.68 -6.78 -13.94
C ASP A 80 -15.90 -6.75 -12.61
N GLU A 81 -15.22 -5.63 -12.30
CA GLU A 81 -14.53 -5.42 -11.02
C GLU A 81 -15.54 -5.31 -9.87
N TRP A 82 -16.63 -4.59 -10.10
CA TRP A 82 -17.71 -4.47 -9.14
C TRP A 82 -18.37 -5.81 -8.81
N ASP A 83 -18.78 -6.57 -9.82
CA ASP A 83 -19.35 -7.91 -9.63
C ASP A 83 -18.35 -8.85 -8.94
N SER A 84 -17.08 -8.78 -9.30
CA SER A 84 -16.02 -9.56 -8.65
C SER A 84 -15.86 -9.20 -7.16
N LEU A 85 -15.93 -7.91 -6.81
CA LEU A 85 -15.83 -7.49 -5.42
C LEU A 85 -17.07 -7.92 -4.61
N VAL A 86 -18.28 -7.80 -5.17
CA VAL A 86 -19.51 -8.28 -4.52
C VAL A 86 -19.39 -9.78 -4.20
N ASN A 87 -18.98 -10.59 -5.18
CA ASN A 87 -18.75 -12.02 -5.00
C ASN A 87 -17.71 -12.27 -3.91
N ASN A 88 -16.56 -11.60 -3.97
CA ASN A 88 -15.49 -11.78 -2.99
C ASN A 88 -15.97 -11.46 -1.57
N VAL A 89 -16.63 -10.31 -1.38
CA VAL A 89 -17.15 -9.92 -0.05
C VAL A 89 -18.16 -10.96 0.44
N TYR A 90 -19.05 -11.46 -0.42
CA TYR A 90 -20.03 -12.47 -0.03
C TYR A 90 -19.35 -13.77 0.41
N TYR A 91 -18.48 -14.35 -0.44
CA TYR A 91 -17.90 -15.68 -0.18
C TYR A 91 -16.80 -15.65 0.90
N GLU A 92 -16.07 -14.54 1.07
CA GLU A 92 -15.09 -14.38 2.17
C GLU A 92 -15.75 -14.30 3.56
N ASN A 93 -17.03 -13.94 3.63
CA ASN A 93 -17.78 -13.87 4.88
C ASN A 93 -18.64 -15.11 5.16
N ILE A 94 -18.61 -16.12 4.29
CA ILE A 94 -19.22 -17.43 4.57
C ILE A 94 -18.44 -18.15 5.67
N THR A 95 -19.17 -18.72 6.62
CA THR A 95 -18.63 -19.54 7.70
C THR A 95 -19.49 -20.80 7.92
N ALA A 96 -19.04 -21.72 8.74
CA ALA A 96 -19.84 -22.90 9.14
C ALA A 96 -21.20 -22.52 9.78
N GLU A 97 -21.22 -21.39 10.50
CA GLU A 97 -22.43 -20.89 11.20
C GLU A 97 -23.29 -19.96 10.31
N ASN A 98 -22.70 -19.45 9.23
CA ASN A 98 -23.33 -18.49 8.35
C ASN A 98 -23.14 -18.84 6.87
N GLY A 99 -24.07 -19.55 6.30
CA GLY A 99 -24.14 -19.87 4.87
C GLY A 99 -23.31 -21.06 4.41
N GLY A 100 -22.40 -21.62 5.22
CA GLY A 100 -21.67 -22.84 4.89
C GLY A 100 -22.59 -24.06 4.89
N ILE A 101 -22.40 -24.95 3.90
CA ILE A 101 -23.16 -26.21 3.80
C ILE A 101 -22.57 -27.20 4.80
N MET A 102 -23.41 -27.65 5.74
CA MET A 102 -23.04 -28.55 6.86
C MET A 102 -23.73 -29.92 6.83
N ASP A 103 -24.72 -30.09 5.98
CA ASP A 103 -25.70 -31.19 6.04
C ASP A 103 -25.50 -32.31 5.00
N ARG A 104 -24.42 -32.19 4.20
CA ARG A 104 -24.02 -33.24 3.25
C ARG A 104 -22.53 -33.51 3.26
N ALA A 105 -22.17 -34.70 2.76
CA ALA A 105 -20.76 -35.05 2.58
C ALA A 105 -20.13 -34.28 1.40
N VAL A 106 -18.81 -34.17 1.46
CA VAL A 106 -17.97 -33.57 0.41
C VAL A 106 -18.04 -34.41 -0.87
N GLU A 107 -18.21 -33.74 -1.99
CA GLU A 107 -18.23 -34.33 -3.34
C GLU A 107 -17.13 -33.72 -4.22
N THR A 108 -16.80 -34.38 -5.32
CA THR A 108 -15.88 -33.83 -6.33
C THR A 108 -16.46 -32.55 -6.94
N GLY A 109 -15.66 -31.49 -7.00
CA GLY A 109 -16.05 -30.18 -7.49
C GLY A 109 -16.47 -29.21 -6.39
N ASP A 110 -16.69 -29.69 -5.15
CA ASP A 110 -16.92 -28.80 -4.02
C ASP A 110 -15.68 -27.98 -3.69
N THR A 111 -15.89 -26.75 -3.28
CA THR A 111 -14.89 -25.98 -2.54
C THR A 111 -15.17 -26.14 -1.05
N VAL A 112 -14.21 -26.70 -0.33
CA VAL A 112 -14.32 -26.95 1.11
C VAL A 112 -13.37 -26.04 1.89
N ASN A 113 -13.85 -25.48 2.99
CA ASN A 113 -12.99 -24.78 3.95
C ASN A 113 -12.43 -25.81 4.92
N ILE A 114 -11.09 -25.86 5.04
CA ILE A 114 -10.39 -26.88 5.83
C ILE A 114 -9.34 -26.27 6.75
N ASP A 115 -9.11 -26.94 7.88
CA ASP A 115 -7.90 -26.83 8.67
C ASP A 115 -7.06 -28.07 8.44
N TYR A 116 -5.75 -27.93 8.26
CA TYR A 116 -4.88 -29.09 8.13
C TYR A 116 -3.54 -28.92 8.84
N GLU A 117 -3.00 -30.04 9.33
CA GLU A 117 -1.66 -30.16 9.89
C GLU A 117 -0.95 -31.38 9.31
N GLY A 118 0.14 -31.16 8.57
CA GLY A 118 1.00 -32.22 8.00
C GLY A 118 2.16 -32.54 8.92
N LYS A 119 2.36 -33.86 9.19
CA LYS A 119 3.44 -34.40 10.01
C LYS A 119 4.24 -35.44 9.26
N LYS A 120 5.57 -35.38 9.43
CA LYS A 120 6.51 -36.43 9.06
C LYS A 120 7.13 -36.98 10.33
N ASP A 121 7.05 -38.30 10.53
CA ASP A 121 7.55 -38.96 11.75
C ASP A 121 7.02 -38.30 13.04
N ASP A 122 5.73 -37.97 13.08
CA ASP A 122 4.99 -37.26 14.13
C ASP A 122 5.45 -35.80 14.40
N VAL A 123 6.29 -35.22 13.54
CA VAL A 123 6.75 -33.83 13.65
C VAL A 123 6.13 -33.00 12.53
N ALA A 124 5.47 -31.89 12.89
CA ALA A 124 4.94 -30.95 11.90
C ALA A 124 6.08 -30.34 11.07
N PHE A 125 5.87 -30.19 9.76
CA PHE A 125 6.86 -29.61 8.85
C PHE A 125 6.41 -28.23 8.33
N ASP A 126 7.39 -27.43 7.98
CA ASP A 126 7.16 -26.05 7.50
C ASP A 126 6.34 -26.01 6.20
N GLY A 127 5.27 -25.21 6.20
CA GLY A 127 4.30 -25.11 5.11
C GLY A 127 3.30 -26.27 5.05
N GLY A 128 3.29 -27.18 6.06
CA GLY A 128 2.32 -28.28 6.18
C GLY A 128 1.06 -27.93 6.99
N THR A 129 0.92 -26.70 7.49
CA THR A 129 -0.20 -26.33 8.37
C THR A 129 -0.89 -25.06 7.87
N ALA A 130 -2.21 -25.09 7.82
CA ALA A 130 -3.05 -23.91 7.63
C ALA A 130 -4.40 -24.08 8.32
N GLN A 131 -5.06 -22.95 8.56
CA GLN A 131 -6.44 -22.88 9.06
C GLN A 131 -7.29 -22.03 8.13
N GLY A 132 -8.55 -22.45 7.93
CA GLY A 132 -9.49 -21.72 7.09
C GLY A 132 -9.09 -21.69 5.60
N TYR A 133 -8.44 -22.75 5.11
CA TYR A 133 -8.00 -22.83 3.72
C TYR A 133 -9.13 -23.33 2.82
N ASP A 134 -9.45 -22.59 1.76
CA ASP A 134 -10.45 -23.03 0.78
C ASP A 134 -9.80 -23.89 -0.30
N LEU A 135 -10.27 -25.14 -0.43
CA LEU A 135 -9.76 -26.13 -1.35
C LEU A 135 -10.87 -26.65 -2.26
N THR A 136 -10.70 -26.52 -3.57
CA THR A 136 -11.61 -27.16 -4.54
C THR A 136 -11.20 -28.60 -4.79
N ILE A 137 -12.11 -29.54 -4.51
CA ILE A 137 -11.89 -30.99 -4.65
C ILE A 137 -11.84 -31.35 -6.13
N GLY A 138 -10.71 -31.92 -6.55
CA GLY A 138 -10.39 -32.25 -7.93
C GLY A 138 -9.56 -31.19 -8.65
N SER A 139 -9.12 -30.12 -7.96
CA SER A 139 -8.24 -29.08 -8.52
C SER A 139 -6.81 -29.55 -8.80
N GLY A 140 -6.34 -30.58 -8.07
CA GLY A 140 -4.96 -31.03 -8.13
C GLY A 140 -3.96 -30.09 -7.47
N SER A 141 -4.41 -29.19 -6.61
CA SER A 141 -3.57 -28.21 -5.90
C SER A 141 -2.73 -28.84 -4.79
N PHE A 142 -3.16 -29.99 -4.28
CA PHE A 142 -2.47 -30.75 -3.23
C PHE A 142 -1.81 -32.03 -3.80
N ILE A 143 -1.01 -32.68 -2.97
CA ILE A 143 -0.37 -33.96 -3.33
C ILE A 143 -1.43 -35.04 -3.54
N ALA A 144 -1.09 -36.02 -4.39
CA ALA A 144 -2.03 -37.09 -4.77
C ALA A 144 -2.64 -37.80 -3.57
N GLY A 145 -3.96 -37.98 -3.59
CA GLY A 145 -4.74 -38.62 -2.54
C GLY A 145 -5.22 -37.67 -1.43
N PHE A 146 -4.77 -36.43 -1.39
CA PHE A 146 -5.24 -35.46 -0.37
C PHE A 146 -6.73 -35.10 -0.62
N GLU A 147 -7.03 -34.61 -1.82
CA GLU A 147 -8.38 -34.22 -2.20
C GLU A 147 -9.34 -35.40 -2.27
N ASP A 148 -8.86 -36.52 -2.83
CA ASP A 148 -9.63 -37.77 -2.89
C ASP A 148 -10.01 -38.32 -1.50
N GLY A 149 -9.12 -38.12 -0.52
CA GLY A 149 -9.33 -38.56 0.86
C GLY A 149 -10.38 -37.76 1.63
N LEU A 150 -10.78 -36.60 1.09
CA LEU A 150 -11.84 -35.77 1.66
C LEU A 150 -13.22 -36.06 1.09
N ILE A 151 -13.31 -36.79 -0.05
CA ILE A 151 -14.60 -37.16 -0.64
C ILE A 151 -15.35 -38.08 0.33
N GLY A 152 -16.59 -37.73 0.64
CA GLY A 152 -17.44 -38.47 1.57
C GLY A 152 -17.30 -38.07 3.03
N VAL A 153 -16.38 -37.15 3.37
CA VAL A 153 -16.23 -36.57 4.73
C VAL A 153 -17.35 -35.59 4.98
N MET A 154 -17.93 -35.60 6.17
CA MET A 154 -18.94 -34.61 6.59
C MET A 154 -18.25 -33.36 7.15
N PRO A 155 -18.79 -32.16 6.90
CA PRO A 155 -18.37 -30.96 7.62
C PRO A 155 -18.42 -31.16 9.14
N GLY A 156 -17.41 -30.64 9.82
CA GLY A 156 -17.18 -30.84 11.25
C GLY A 156 -16.36 -32.10 11.56
N GLU A 157 -16.13 -33.01 10.62
CA GLU A 157 -15.29 -34.19 10.83
C GLU A 157 -13.80 -33.90 10.60
N THR A 158 -12.97 -34.65 11.33
CA THR A 158 -11.51 -34.66 11.18
C THR A 158 -11.05 -36.02 10.72
N VAL A 159 -10.21 -36.06 9.69
CA VAL A 159 -9.67 -37.31 9.12
C VAL A 159 -8.15 -37.24 9.03
N ASP A 160 -7.50 -38.43 9.17
CA ASP A 160 -6.07 -38.58 8.95
C ASP A 160 -5.81 -39.17 7.56
N LEU A 161 -5.11 -38.43 6.72
CA LEU A 161 -4.72 -38.81 5.37
C LEU A 161 -3.28 -39.29 5.36
N ASN A 162 -3.03 -40.57 5.10
CA ASN A 162 -1.70 -41.13 4.96
C ASN A 162 -1.24 -41.00 3.51
N LEU A 163 -0.32 -40.09 3.24
CA LEU A 163 0.09 -39.68 1.90
C LEU A 163 1.60 -39.80 1.71
N THR A 164 2.05 -39.75 0.45
CA THR A 164 3.47 -39.72 0.12
C THR A 164 3.72 -38.57 -0.85
N PHE A 165 4.70 -37.75 -0.54
CA PHE A 165 5.15 -36.69 -1.45
C PHE A 165 5.75 -37.30 -2.72
N PRO A 166 5.52 -36.70 -3.90
CA PRO A 166 6.15 -37.16 -5.13
C PRO A 166 7.69 -37.06 -5.06
N GLU A 167 8.37 -37.99 -5.74
CA GLU A 167 9.85 -38.06 -5.77
C GLU A 167 10.52 -36.74 -6.28
N ASN A 168 9.83 -35.99 -7.13
CA ASN A 168 10.28 -34.73 -7.70
C ASN A 168 9.75 -33.48 -6.96
N TYR A 169 9.33 -33.62 -5.69
CA TYR A 169 8.84 -32.49 -4.93
C TYR A 169 9.94 -31.47 -4.67
N GLY A 170 9.61 -30.17 -4.74
CA GLY A 170 10.57 -29.08 -4.68
C GLY A 170 11.37 -28.95 -3.38
N LYS A 171 10.83 -29.47 -2.24
CA LYS A 171 11.55 -29.57 -0.96
C LYS A 171 12.16 -30.96 -0.84
N SER A 172 13.51 -31.05 -0.91
CA SER A 172 14.25 -32.32 -0.96
C SER A 172 14.11 -33.20 0.30
N ASP A 173 13.80 -32.60 1.45
CA ASP A 173 13.56 -33.28 2.74
C ASP A 173 12.16 -33.92 2.83
N LEU A 174 11.26 -33.54 1.93
CA LEU A 174 9.92 -34.10 1.80
C LEU A 174 9.77 -35.01 0.58
N ALA A 175 10.57 -34.86 -0.46
CA ALA A 175 10.50 -35.66 -1.69
C ALA A 175 10.52 -37.16 -1.39
N GLY A 176 9.50 -37.92 -1.88
CA GLY A 176 9.34 -39.33 -1.66
C GLY A 176 8.98 -39.77 -0.22
N GLN A 177 8.76 -38.80 0.70
CA GLN A 177 8.51 -39.12 2.10
C GLN A 177 7.04 -39.38 2.38
N ALA A 178 6.80 -40.36 3.26
CA ALA A 178 5.48 -40.61 3.82
C ALA A 178 5.16 -39.59 4.90
N VAL A 179 3.95 -39.08 4.89
CA VAL A 179 3.43 -38.06 5.81
C VAL A 179 1.99 -38.37 6.20
N VAL A 180 1.56 -37.80 7.31
CA VAL A 180 0.16 -37.84 7.74
C VAL A 180 -0.35 -36.42 7.77
N PHE A 181 -1.45 -36.15 7.08
CA PHE A 181 -2.20 -34.90 7.22
C PHE A 181 -3.45 -35.16 8.05
N THR A 182 -3.55 -34.48 9.19
CA THR A 182 -4.80 -34.41 9.94
C THR A 182 -5.59 -33.24 9.38
N VAL A 183 -6.76 -33.52 8.81
CA VAL A 183 -7.57 -32.50 8.10
C VAL A 183 -8.96 -32.45 8.73
N THR A 184 -9.40 -31.24 9.09
CA THR A 184 -10.78 -30.96 9.51
C THR A 184 -11.51 -30.26 8.37
N VAL A 185 -12.66 -30.76 7.96
CA VAL A 185 -13.54 -30.05 7.03
C VAL A 185 -14.44 -29.13 7.85
N ASN A 186 -14.26 -27.82 7.72
CA ASN A 186 -15.03 -26.85 8.46
C ASN A 186 -16.46 -26.70 7.90
N TYR A 187 -16.57 -26.50 6.59
CA TYR A 187 -17.84 -26.44 5.84
C TYR A 187 -17.56 -26.60 4.35
N ILE A 188 -18.62 -26.81 3.56
CA ILE A 188 -18.57 -26.75 2.10
C ILE A 188 -19.08 -25.36 1.69
N GLN A 189 -18.36 -24.68 0.80
CA GLN A 189 -18.77 -23.40 0.24
C GLN A 189 -20.05 -23.61 -0.60
N PRO A 190 -21.05 -22.71 -0.53
CA PRO A 190 -22.16 -22.72 -1.48
C PRO A 190 -21.66 -22.48 -2.90
N ALA A 191 -22.42 -22.96 -3.88
CA ALA A 191 -22.08 -22.77 -5.30
C ALA A 191 -22.02 -21.27 -5.64
N GLN A 192 -21.00 -20.89 -6.42
CA GLN A 192 -20.82 -19.49 -6.87
C GLN A 192 -21.68 -19.27 -8.14
N ASP A 193 -22.98 -19.43 -8.03
CA ASP A 193 -23.95 -19.31 -9.14
C ASP A 193 -24.67 -17.95 -9.20
N GLY A 194 -24.27 -17.00 -8.34
CA GLY A 194 -24.74 -15.63 -8.33
C GLY A 194 -26.05 -15.41 -7.55
N GLU A 195 -26.59 -16.43 -6.91
CA GLU A 195 -27.70 -16.23 -5.96
C GLU A 195 -27.17 -15.99 -4.55
N PHE A 196 -27.39 -14.78 -4.02
CA PHE A 196 -27.02 -14.40 -2.66
C PHE A 196 -28.20 -14.51 -1.72
N SER A 197 -27.93 -14.89 -0.47
CA SER A 197 -28.96 -14.98 0.56
C SER A 197 -28.91 -13.75 1.47
N ASP A 198 -30.00 -12.99 1.53
CA ASP A 198 -30.14 -11.84 2.43
C ASP A 198 -29.97 -12.26 3.91
N GLU A 199 -30.44 -13.47 4.28
CA GLU A 199 -30.24 -14.01 5.62
C GLU A 199 -28.76 -14.17 5.95
N VAL A 200 -27.98 -14.67 5.00
CA VAL A 200 -26.52 -14.84 5.14
C VAL A 200 -25.84 -13.47 5.21
N ILE A 201 -26.19 -12.55 4.30
CA ILE A 201 -25.62 -11.19 4.26
C ILE A 201 -25.87 -10.43 5.57
N SER A 202 -27.08 -10.53 6.12
CA SER A 202 -27.44 -9.83 7.37
C SER A 202 -26.57 -10.23 8.57
N ASN A 203 -25.89 -11.40 8.49
CA ASN A 203 -25.01 -11.90 9.54
C ASN A 203 -23.52 -11.58 9.31
N PHE A 204 -23.14 -10.87 8.23
CA PHE A 204 -21.75 -10.48 7.99
C PHE A 204 -21.22 -9.47 9.01
N GLY A 205 -22.10 -8.74 9.69
CA GLY A 205 -21.73 -7.70 10.66
C GLY A 205 -21.12 -6.46 9.99
N ILE A 206 -21.39 -6.26 8.69
CA ILE A 206 -21.03 -5.04 7.96
C ILE A 206 -22.13 -4.00 8.24
N ASP A 207 -21.75 -2.85 8.77
CA ASP A 207 -22.70 -1.81 9.14
C ASP A 207 -23.48 -1.31 7.92
N GLY A 208 -24.83 -1.32 8.03
CA GLY A 208 -25.72 -0.91 6.95
C GLY A 208 -25.89 -1.91 5.81
N VAL A 209 -25.36 -3.17 5.92
CA VAL A 209 -25.48 -4.21 4.89
C VAL A 209 -26.27 -5.39 5.43
N THR A 210 -27.47 -5.61 4.92
CA THR A 210 -28.42 -6.65 5.35
C THR A 210 -29.03 -7.46 4.21
N ASN A 211 -28.80 -7.08 2.95
CA ASN A 211 -29.32 -7.73 1.75
C ASN A 211 -28.40 -7.51 0.56
N GLU A 212 -28.71 -8.19 -0.55
CA GLU A 212 -27.87 -8.13 -1.77
C GLU A 212 -27.73 -6.71 -2.34
N GLU A 213 -28.81 -5.92 -2.36
CA GLU A 213 -28.77 -4.55 -2.89
C GLU A 213 -27.81 -3.67 -2.09
N GLU A 214 -27.85 -3.76 -0.76
CA GLU A 214 -26.93 -3.03 0.14
C GLU A 214 -25.49 -3.55 0.04
N LEU A 215 -25.28 -4.85 -0.15
CA LEU A 215 -23.96 -5.43 -0.40
C LEU A 215 -23.35 -4.90 -1.72
N ARG A 216 -24.16 -4.86 -2.79
CA ARG A 216 -23.74 -4.30 -4.07
C ARG A 216 -23.42 -2.82 -3.97
N GLN A 217 -24.24 -2.05 -3.22
CA GLN A 217 -23.97 -0.64 -2.98
C GLN A 217 -22.69 -0.43 -2.17
N TYR A 218 -22.47 -1.23 -1.13
CA TYR A 218 -21.23 -1.19 -0.34
C TYR A 218 -19.97 -1.43 -1.20
N ALA A 219 -20.02 -2.44 -2.06
CA ALA A 219 -18.91 -2.72 -2.97
C ALA A 219 -18.70 -1.59 -4.01
N TYR A 220 -19.78 -1.03 -4.54
CA TYR A 220 -19.72 0.11 -5.46
C TYR A 220 -19.11 1.34 -4.80
N ASP A 221 -19.56 1.70 -3.60
CA ASP A 221 -19.08 2.86 -2.86
C ASP A 221 -17.58 2.73 -2.56
N TYR A 222 -17.12 1.54 -2.18
CA TYR A 222 -15.71 1.26 -1.96
C TYR A 222 -14.86 1.44 -3.24
N LEU A 223 -15.30 0.90 -4.38
CA LEU A 223 -14.60 1.06 -5.65
C LEU A 223 -14.63 2.50 -6.14
N ASN A 224 -15.77 3.18 -5.99
CA ASN A 224 -15.94 4.57 -6.39
C ASN A 224 -15.08 5.53 -5.56
N GLU A 225 -14.97 5.29 -4.24
CA GLU A 225 -14.05 6.07 -3.38
C GLU A 225 -12.58 5.88 -3.82
N ASN A 226 -12.17 4.65 -4.10
CA ASN A 226 -10.82 4.37 -4.61
C ASN A 226 -10.59 5.01 -5.99
N ALA A 227 -11.57 4.94 -6.88
CA ALA A 227 -11.52 5.55 -8.20
C ALA A 227 -11.39 7.08 -8.09
N GLN A 228 -12.14 7.69 -7.20
CA GLN A 228 -12.08 9.13 -6.95
C GLN A 228 -10.73 9.56 -6.38
N GLN A 229 -10.17 8.82 -5.41
CA GLN A 229 -8.84 9.08 -4.86
C GLN A 229 -7.74 8.95 -5.94
N ASN A 230 -7.85 7.94 -6.81
CA ASN A 230 -6.93 7.78 -7.94
C ASN A 230 -7.04 8.94 -8.93
N TYR A 231 -8.26 9.40 -9.24
CA TYR A 231 -8.49 10.56 -10.09
C TYR A 231 -7.86 11.82 -9.50
N GLU A 232 -8.08 12.10 -8.23
CA GLU A 232 -7.50 13.27 -7.53
C GLU A 232 -5.96 13.22 -7.55
N THR A 233 -5.37 12.05 -7.30
CA THR A 233 -3.93 11.84 -7.40
C THR A 233 -3.41 12.09 -8.82
N ASN A 234 -4.11 11.60 -9.85
CA ASN A 234 -3.74 11.81 -11.24
C ASN A 234 -3.84 13.29 -11.65
N VAL A 235 -4.86 14.00 -11.14
CA VAL A 235 -5.01 15.45 -11.34
C VAL A 235 -3.83 16.20 -10.71
N GLN A 236 -3.52 15.92 -9.44
CA GLN A 236 -2.39 16.55 -8.76
C GLN A 236 -1.08 16.30 -9.50
N GLN A 237 -0.84 15.07 -9.94
CA GLN A 237 0.35 14.71 -10.70
C GLN A 237 0.43 15.47 -12.05
N ALA A 238 -0.66 15.49 -12.82
CA ALA A 238 -0.69 16.17 -14.11
C ALA A 238 -0.47 17.68 -13.95
N VAL A 239 -1.05 18.30 -12.94
CA VAL A 239 -0.85 19.71 -12.63
C VAL A 239 0.58 19.98 -12.20
N MET A 240 1.17 19.13 -11.35
CA MET A 240 2.56 19.26 -10.92
C MET A 240 3.53 19.09 -12.08
N ASP A 241 3.33 18.12 -12.98
CA ASP A 241 4.16 17.93 -14.17
C ASP A 241 4.11 19.16 -15.09
N ALA A 242 2.91 19.70 -15.33
CA ALA A 242 2.73 20.93 -16.13
C ALA A 242 3.36 22.15 -15.46
N PHE A 243 3.24 22.26 -14.12
CA PHE A 243 3.89 23.31 -13.35
C PHE A 243 5.40 23.24 -13.46
N MET A 244 5.99 22.07 -13.20
CA MET A 244 7.44 21.89 -13.25
C MET A 244 8.01 22.14 -14.66
N ALA A 245 7.32 21.71 -15.72
CA ALA A 245 7.73 21.93 -17.08
C ALA A 245 7.78 23.41 -17.51
N ASN A 246 7.01 24.28 -16.85
CA ASN A 246 6.99 25.73 -17.13
C ASN A 246 8.09 26.51 -16.42
N ASN A 247 8.82 25.90 -15.48
CA ASN A 247 9.82 26.56 -14.67
C ASN A 247 11.22 26.42 -15.28
N THR A 248 12.09 27.40 -15.00
CA THR A 248 13.50 27.35 -15.39
C THR A 248 14.39 27.44 -14.17
N PHE A 249 15.25 26.44 -13.99
CA PHE A 249 16.19 26.39 -12.89
C PHE A 249 17.59 26.80 -13.34
N THR A 250 18.24 27.65 -12.54
CA THR A 250 19.63 28.12 -12.82
C THR A 250 20.66 27.21 -12.18
N SER A 251 20.36 26.72 -10.97
CA SER A 251 21.16 25.75 -10.20
C SER A 251 20.26 25.18 -9.10
N VAL A 252 20.76 24.17 -8.40
CA VAL A 252 20.14 23.60 -7.20
C VAL A 252 21.20 23.61 -6.09
N PRO A 253 20.88 24.05 -4.86
CA PRO A 253 21.83 24.00 -3.75
C PRO A 253 22.27 22.56 -3.44
N GLU A 254 23.59 22.34 -3.43
CA GLU A 254 24.15 20.99 -3.19
C GLU A 254 23.73 20.43 -1.83
N ALA A 255 23.66 21.28 -0.79
CA ALA A 255 23.22 20.88 0.54
C ALA A 255 21.75 20.39 0.56
N LEU A 256 20.88 21.00 -0.26
CA LEU A 256 19.49 20.58 -0.38
C LEU A 256 19.37 19.25 -1.14
N VAL A 257 20.12 19.08 -2.23
CA VAL A 257 20.19 17.80 -2.97
C VAL A 257 20.69 16.68 -2.04
N GLN A 258 21.72 16.95 -1.22
CA GLN A 258 22.24 15.97 -0.27
C GLN A 258 21.19 15.61 0.80
N LYS A 259 20.44 16.58 1.34
CA LYS A 259 19.31 16.31 2.28
C LYS A 259 18.34 15.28 1.71
N TYR A 260 17.90 15.47 0.45
CA TYR A 260 16.96 14.55 -0.20
C TYR A 260 17.60 13.20 -0.54
N SER A 261 18.90 13.19 -0.91
CA SER A 261 19.64 11.96 -1.16
C SER A 261 19.72 11.09 0.09
N ASP A 262 20.13 11.67 1.21
CA ASP A 262 20.27 10.94 2.48
C ASP A 262 18.93 10.38 2.98
N ALA A 263 17.86 11.18 2.87
CA ALA A 263 16.53 10.75 3.25
C ALA A 263 15.99 9.63 2.35
N ALA A 264 16.18 9.73 1.04
CA ALA A 264 15.76 8.72 0.08
C ALA A 264 16.56 7.41 0.25
N GLU A 265 17.89 7.50 0.47
CA GLU A 265 18.72 6.34 0.72
C GLU A 265 18.28 5.57 1.98
N SER A 266 18.01 6.31 3.07
CA SER A 266 17.52 5.72 4.32
C SER A 266 16.19 4.99 4.11
N SER A 267 15.22 5.62 3.43
CA SER A 267 13.91 5.05 3.16
C SER A 267 13.99 3.80 2.27
N ILE A 268 14.77 3.87 1.19
CA ILE A 268 14.97 2.73 0.27
C ILE A 268 15.64 1.57 0.98
N THR A 269 16.68 1.84 1.77
CA THR A 269 17.41 0.81 2.52
C THR A 269 16.49 0.12 3.52
N SER A 270 15.64 0.86 4.21
CA SER A 270 14.65 0.32 5.14
C SER A 270 13.62 -0.56 4.42
N MET A 271 13.07 -0.09 3.30
CA MET A 271 12.13 -0.87 2.49
C MET A 271 12.77 -2.14 1.93
N ALA A 272 13.97 -2.03 1.33
CA ALA A 272 14.70 -3.17 0.79
C ALA A 272 14.97 -4.24 1.86
N SER A 273 15.36 -3.81 3.06
CA SER A 273 15.58 -4.71 4.21
C SER A 273 14.33 -5.46 4.62
N ALA A 274 13.16 -4.82 4.57
CA ALA A 274 11.87 -5.47 4.86
C ALA A 274 11.52 -6.58 3.85
N TYR A 275 12.03 -6.46 2.61
CA TYR A 275 11.91 -7.50 1.57
C TYR A 275 13.09 -8.48 1.54
N GLY A 276 14.08 -8.32 2.42
CA GLY A 276 15.28 -9.18 2.50
C GLY A 276 16.26 -9.01 1.34
N VAL A 277 16.27 -7.82 0.70
CA VAL A 277 17.18 -7.47 -0.41
C VAL A 277 17.99 -6.22 -0.08
N ASP A 278 19.03 -5.92 -0.86
CA ASP A 278 19.76 -4.65 -0.77
C ASP A 278 19.09 -3.54 -1.59
N GLY A 279 19.54 -2.29 -1.37
CA GLY A 279 18.98 -1.11 -2.03
C GLY A 279 19.14 -1.13 -3.56
N ASP A 280 20.28 -1.64 -4.08
CA ASP A 280 20.50 -1.75 -5.53
C ASP A 280 19.53 -2.74 -6.18
N THR A 281 19.32 -3.91 -5.56
CA THR A 281 18.37 -4.92 -6.03
C THR A 281 16.96 -4.36 -6.00
N PHE A 282 16.60 -3.63 -4.94
CA PHE A 282 15.29 -2.99 -4.79
C PHE A 282 15.05 -1.94 -5.88
N THR A 283 15.98 -0.99 -6.07
CA THR A 283 15.84 0.08 -7.07
C THR A 283 15.89 -0.44 -8.49
N GLN A 284 16.71 -1.47 -8.76
CA GLN A 284 16.76 -2.13 -10.07
C GLN A 284 15.42 -2.79 -10.42
N TYR A 285 14.77 -3.42 -9.44
CA TYR A 285 13.48 -4.09 -9.65
C TYR A 285 12.33 -3.11 -9.87
N TYR A 286 12.23 -2.08 -9.01
CA TYR A 286 11.09 -1.14 -9.04
C TYR A 286 11.28 0.01 -10.03
N TYR A 287 12.52 0.49 -10.21
CA TYR A 287 12.82 1.71 -10.99
C TYR A 287 13.70 1.46 -12.20
N GLY A 288 14.25 0.26 -12.35
CA GLY A 288 15.08 -0.13 -13.50
C GLY A 288 16.48 0.49 -13.52
N GLN A 289 16.99 0.96 -12.39
CA GLN A 289 18.31 1.59 -12.24
C GLN A 289 18.92 1.24 -10.88
N ASP A 290 20.25 1.38 -10.76
CA ASP A 290 20.93 1.20 -9.48
C ASP A 290 20.62 2.34 -8.49
N LEU A 291 20.88 2.09 -7.19
CA LEU A 291 20.55 3.03 -6.12
C LEU A 291 21.23 4.39 -6.32
N ALA A 292 22.51 4.42 -6.70
CA ALA A 292 23.23 5.68 -6.88
C ALA A 292 22.64 6.53 -8.02
N SER A 293 22.30 5.90 -9.15
CA SER A 293 21.66 6.57 -10.29
C SER A 293 20.26 7.07 -9.92
N PHE A 294 19.50 6.27 -9.16
CA PHE A 294 18.20 6.65 -8.65
C PHE A 294 18.31 7.89 -7.74
N LEU A 295 19.18 7.83 -6.72
CA LEU A 295 19.37 8.93 -5.78
C LEU A 295 19.78 10.23 -6.48
N ALA A 296 20.73 10.16 -7.43
CA ALA A 296 21.18 11.34 -8.15
C ALA A 296 20.05 12.05 -8.90
N THR A 297 19.18 11.28 -9.58
CA THR A 297 18.05 11.86 -10.33
C THR A 297 16.94 12.34 -9.40
N TYR A 298 16.54 11.48 -8.46
CA TYR A 298 15.46 11.78 -7.52
C TYR A 298 15.74 13.02 -6.67
N SER A 299 16.94 13.11 -6.08
CA SER A 299 17.27 14.21 -5.15
C SER A 299 17.33 15.56 -5.82
N GLU A 300 17.83 15.63 -7.07
CA GLU A 300 17.85 16.86 -7.83
C GLU A 300 16.42 17.32 -8.20
N GLU A 301 15.55 16.40 -8.64
CA GLU A 301 14.17 16.72 -8.99
C GLU A 301 13.33 17.11 -7.76
N ALA A 302 13.50 16.41 -6.63
CA ALA A 302 12.83 16.76 -5.37
C ALA A 302 13.24 18.16 -4.89
N ALA A 303 14.53 18.48 -4.92
CA ALA A 303 15.02 19.81 -4.55
C ALA A 303 14.50 20.92 -5.49
N LYS A 304 14.42 20.66 -6.81
CA LYS A 304 13.81 21.61 -7.77
C LYS A 304 12.34 21.85 -7.47
N GLN A 305 11.61 20.79 -7.21
CA GLN A 305 10.17 20.85 -6.92
C GLN A 305 9.90 21.72 -5.70
N ASP A 306 10.59 21.47 -4.60
CA ASP A 306 10.36 22.20 -3.36
C ASP A 306 10.81 23.66 -3.46
N ILE A 307 11.89 23.96 -4.18
CA ILE A 307 12.28 25.34 -4.50
C ILE A 307 11.18 26.07 -5.29
N ALA A 308 10.58 25.40 -6.28
CA ALA A 308 9.53 26.00 -7.09
C ALA A 308 8.24 26.19 -6.28
N LEU A 309 7.85 25.22 -5.45
CA LEU A 309 6.69 25.34 -4.57
C LEU A 309 6.87 26.44 -3.53
N GLN A 310 8.05 26.55 -2.91
CA GLN A 310 8.36 27.65 -1.99
C GLN A 310 8.30 29.01 -2.69
N ALA A 311 8.72 29.10 -3.95
CA ALA A 311 8.63 30.34 -4.71
C ALA A 311 7.17 30.74 -4.99
N VAL A 312 6.28 29.77 -5.26
CA VAL A 312 4.84 30.04 -5.36
C VAL A 312 4.29 30.48 -4.01
N ALA A 313 4.62 29.77 -2.93
CA ALA A 313 4.17 30.09 -1.59
C ALA A 313 4.55 31.54 -1.19
N ASN A 314 5.76 31.95 -1.52
CA ASN A 314 6.22 33.33 -1.27
C ASN A 314 5.40 34.38 -2.06
N ARG A 315 5.07 34.10 -3.33
CA ARG A 315 4.30 35.01 -4.19
C ARG A 315 2.83 35.13 -3.82
N GLU A 316 2.25 34.00 -3.40
CA GLU A 316 0.81 33.89 -3.14
C GLU A 316 0.47 34.01 -1.65
N ASN A 317 1.46 34.25 -0.78
CA ASN A 317 1.34 34.34 0.68
C ASN A 317 0.74 33.07 1.30
N LEU A 318 1.21 31.89 0.83
CA LEU A 318 0.77 30.59 1.29
C LEU A 318 1.69 30.00 2.37
N ASN A 319 2.75 30.72 2.75
CA ASN A 319 3.69 30.27 3.78
C ASN A 319 2.97 29.92 5.08
N ILE A 320 3.44 28.89 5.75
CA ILE A 320 2.91 28.43 7.03
C ILE A 320 3.71 29.08 8.17
N SER A 321 3.05 29.88 8.99
CA SER A 321 3.69 30.49 10.17
C SER A 321 3.95 29.47 11.26
N ASP A 322 4.79 29.82 12.26
CA ASP A 322 5.07 28.92 13.38
C ASP A 322 3.79 28.62 14.18
N GLU A 323 2.93 29.65 14.35
CA GLU A 323 1.65 29.50 15.04
C GLU A 323 0.67 28.60 14.27
N GLU A 324 0.61 28.74 12.93
CA GLU A 324 -0.23 27.91 12.06
C GLU A 324 0.26 26.46 12.10
N LEU A 325 1.58 26.24 12.03
CA LEU A 325 2.17 24.90 12.10
C LEU A 325 1.88 24.22 13.44
N ASP A 326 2.08 24.93 14.55
CA ASP A 326 1.81 24.39 15.89
C ASP A 326 0.33 24.01 16.06
N GLN A 327 -0.58 24.80 15.49
CA GLN A 327 -2.01 24.45 15.52
C GLN A 327 -2.32 23.20 14.69
N ILE A 328 -1.79 23.09 13.45
CA ILE A 328 -1.98 21.92 12.60
C ILE A 328 -1.44 20.65 13.30
N LEU A 329 -0.23 20.75 13.86
CA LEU A 329 0.39 19.62 14.55
C LEU A 329 -0.39 19.19 15.80
N LEU A 330 -0.89 20.16 16.57
CA LEU A 330 -1.70 19.88 17.77
C LEU A 330 -3.02 19.19 17.41
N ASP A 331 -3.70 19.66 16.37
CA ASP A 331 -4.96 19.07 15.89
C ASP A 331 -4.74 17.63 15.42
N ARG A 332 -3.66 17.37 14.67
CA ARG A 332 -3.30 16.02 14.21
C ARG A 332 -2.87 15.10 15.36
N ALA A 333 -2.07 15.61 16.31
CA ALA A 333 -1.68 14.87 17.51
C ALA A 333 -2.92 14.42 18.29
N THR A 334 -3.85 15.35 18.54
CA THR A 334 -5.10 15.09 19.26
C THR A 334 -5.96 14.04 18.52
N ALA A 335 -6.12 14.18 17.21
CA ALA A 335 -6.87 13.22 16.39
C ALA A 335 -6.25 11.83 16.39
N ALA A 336 -4.92 11.73 16.49
CA ALA A 336 -4.17 10.49 16.58
C ALA A 336 -4.06 9.92 18.01
N GLY A 337 -4.58 10.64 19.02
CA GLY A 337 -4.59 10.20 20.44
C GLY A 337 -3.30 10.48 21.21
N TYR A 338 -2.47 11.43 20.73
CA TYR A 338 -1.29 11.90 21.44
C TYR A 338 -1.62 13.13 22.30
N ASP A 339 -0.97 13.24 23.44
CA ASP A 339 -1.17 14.35 24.39
C ASP A 339 -0.37 15.63 23.99
N THR A 340 0.74 15.46 23.26
CA THR A 340 1.64 16.55 22.88
C THR A 340 2.08 16.48 21.44
N ILE A 341 2.50 17.62 20.86
CA ILE A 341 3.11 17.68 19.52
C ILE A 341 4.40 16.85 19.49
N GLU A 342 5.22 16.93 20.55
CA GLU A 342 6.51 16.23 20.62
C GLU A 342 6.34 14.72 20.58
N GLU A 343 5.31 14.17 21.23
CA GLU A 343 4.99 12.75 21.15
C GLU A 343 4.52 12.33 19.77
N TYR A 344 3.76 13.19 19.09
CA TYR A 344 3.23 12.94 17.75
C TYR A 344 4.33 12.95 16.69
N ILE A 345 5.19 13.99 16.67
CA ILE A 345 6.23 14.13 15.65
C ILE A 345 7.45 13.22 15.87
N GLY A 346 7.68 12.75 17.10
CA GLY A 346 8.82 11.87 17.42
C GLY A 346 10.16 12.53 17.10
N GLU A 347 10.97 11.85 16.27
CA GLU A 347 12.29 12.34 15.85
C GLU A 347 12.23 13.27 14.62
N THR A 348 11.08 13.38 13.96
CA THR A 348 10.90 14.26 12.79
C THR A 348 10.88 15.72 13.21
N SER A 349 11.59 16.59 12.49
CA SER A 349 11.62 17.99 12.84
C SER A 349 10.30 18.71 12.48
N LYS A 350 9.95 19.76 13.25
CA LYS A 350 8.81 20.63 12.87
C LYS A 350 8.96 21.24 11.48
N GLU A 351 10.20 21.47 11.04
CA GLU A 351 10.46 22.06 9.72
C GLU A 351 10.13 21.07 8.59
N ASP A 352 10.41 19.78 8.75
CA ASP A 352 10.02 18.76 7.75
C ASP A 352 8.49 18.66 7.64
N TYR A 353 7.77 18.79 8.77
CA TYR A 353 6.31 18.88 8.74
C TYR A 353 5.83 20.17 8.06
N ARG A 354 6.52 21.30 8.24
CA ARG A 354 6.19 22.54 7.55
C ARG A 354 6.33 22.38 6.04
N GLU A 355 7.43 21.78 5.57
CA GLU A 355 7.67 21.52 4.16
C GLU A 355 6.58 20.60 3.59
N TYR A 356 6.19 19.54 4.33
CA TYR A 356 5.11 18.66 3.96
C TYR A 356 3.75 19.39 3.81
N PHE A 357 3.33 20.15 4.83
CA PHE A 357 2.07 20.88 4.75
C PHE A 357 2.09 22.03 3.73
N LEU A 358 3.26 22.60 3.47
CA LEU A 358 3.42 23.59 2.42
C LEU A 358 3.26 22.97 1.05
N TYR A 359 3.81 21.77 0.84
CA TYR A 359 3.61 20.98 -0.37
C TYR A 359 2.13 20.77 -0.65
N ASP A 360 1.37 20.26 0.31
CA ASP A 360 -0.07 20.05 0.17
C ASP A 360 -0.79 21.37 -0.18
N LYS A 361 -0.56 22.41 0.63
CA LYS A 361 -1.23 23.72 0.47
C LYS A 361 -0.95 24.37 -0.89
N VAL A 362 0.27 24.26 -1.41
CA VAL A 362 0.62 24.84 -2.71
C VAL A 362 0.13 23.96 -3.86
N THR A 363 0.17 22.65 -3.71
CA THR A 363 -0.39 21.71 -4.72
C THR A 363 -1.88 21.93 -4.87
N ASP A 364 -2.63 22.01 -3.77
CA ASP A 364 -4.06 22.33 -3.79
C ASP A 364 -4.33 23.67 -4.49
N TYR A 365 -3.54 24.70 -4.16
CA TYR A 365 -3.65 26.00 -4.83
C TYR A 365 -3.41 25.91 -6.36
N LEU A 366 -2.41 25.14 -6.80
CA LEU A 366 -2.14 24.94 -8.21
C LEU A 366 -3.30 24.20 -8.90
N VAL A 367 -3.85 23.15 -8.27
CA VAL A 367 -5.00 22.40 -8.77
C VAL A 367 -6.25 23.28 -8.88
N GLU A 368 -6.57 24.07 -7.84
CA GLU A 368 -7.71 25.00 -7.85
C GLU A 368 -7.62 26.07 -8.96
N ASN A 369 -6.40 26.44 -9.36
CA ASN A 369 -6.16 27.43 -10.42
C ASN A 369 -5.88 26.81 -11.79
N ALA A 370 -5.91 25.47 -11.91
CA ALA A 370 -5.74 24.76 -13.19
C ALA A 370 -7.04 24.67 -13.98
N LYS A 371 -6.92 24.41 -15.28
CA LYS A 371 -8.01 24.05 -16.18
C LYS A 371 -7.91 22.56 -16.50
N ILE A 372 -8.71 21.79 -15.79
CA ILE A 372 -8.74 20.33 -15.90
C ILE A 372 -9.79 19.94 -16.94
N THR A 373 -9.41 19.12 -17.90
CA THR A 373 -10.30 18.51 -18.88
C THR A 373 -10.26 17.01 -18.73
N ASN A 374 -11.41 16.38 -18.83
CA ASN A 374 -11.54 14.93 -18.75
C ASN A 374 -11.57 14.33 -20.16
N ASN A 375 -10.80 13.26 -20.38
CA ASN A 375 -10.79 12.48 -21.62
C ASN A 375 -11.93 11.45 -21.64
#